data_45fedc85dd4a0e4485815c986a2efa06
#
_entry.id   45fedc85dd4a0e4485815c986a2efa06
#
_cell.length_a   1.000
_cell.length_b   1.000
_cell.length_c   1.000
_cell.angle_alpha   90.00
_cell.angle_beta   90.00
_cell.angle_gamma   90.00
#
_symmetry.space_group_name_H-M   'P 1'
#
loop_
_entity.id
_entity.type
_entity.pdbx_description
1 polymer ?
#
loop_
_entity_poly.entity_id
_entity_poly.type
_entity_poly.pdbx_seq_one_letter_code
_entity_poly.pdbx_strand_id
1 'polypeptide(L)'
;MKHLAQKLFVVQVDLWKRRLLVATLETYSDAWLTMDTRDRPQPEVHAENAPRLAASLEGISALLGTAPTPGDPNRHATPTRQGFEDPRTEGFAYDDSWGTFEVPARSRLIRSRLPPSDDEYPDTTDQPVRYVTIGRGGQTLGYLWASTGDEAAGFEPRTAAGEAAFEAGAAWLLHLRAAHARGLGSLDALVWAIQNPPRQEAGSAVEQKPHQAPTLDALEELSGRY
;
A
#
# COMPACT_ATOMS: atom_id res chain seq x y z
N MET A 1 19.78 1.71 33.31
CA MET A 1 18.56 1.14 33.94
C MET A 1 17.96 0.18 32.92
N LYS A 2 17.85 -1.12 33.22
CA LYS A 2 17.27 -2.09 32.26
C LYS A 2 15.74 -1.99 32.37
N HIS A 3 15.07 -1.59 31.30
CA HIS A 3 13.61 -1.62 31.23
C HIS A 3 13.16 -2.94 30.61
N LEU A 4 12.23 -3.61 31.24
CA LEU A 4 11.59 -4.82 30.71
C LEU A 4 10.40 -4.38 29.86
N ALA A 5 10.52 -4.51 28.53
CA ALA A 5 9.40 -4.27 27.64
C ALA A 5 8.46 -5.48 27.67
N GLN A 6 7.19 -5.26 28.02
CA GLN A 6 6.15 -6.28 27.88
C GLN A 6 5.73 -6.36 26.40
N LYS A 7 5.61 -7.59 25.86
CA LYS A 7 5.22 -7.84 24.46
C LYS A 7 6.15 -7.20 23.42
N LEU A 8 7.44 -7.48 23.54
CA LEU A 8 8.42 -6.99 22.56
C LEU A 8 8.10 -7.47 21.14
N PHE A 9 7.62 -8.72 21.03
CA PHE A 9 7.17 -9.33 19.79
C PHE A 9 5.86 -10.08 19.97
N VAL A 10 5.08 -10.14 18.91
CA VAL A 10 3.99 -11.07 18.73
C VAL A 10 4.34 -11.94 17.53
N VAL A 11 4.30 -13.25 17.71
CA VAL A 11 4.45 -14.22 16.62
C VAL A 11 3.10 -14.88 16.43
N GLN A 12 2.51 -14.68 15.28
CA GLN A 12 1.29 -15.37 14.86
C GLN A 12 1.65 -16.40 13.82
N VAL A 13 1.09 -17.61 13.94
CA VAL A 13 1.30 -18.69 12.96
C VAL A 13 -0.05 -19.17 12.47
N ASP A 14 -0.28 -19.03 11.18
CA ASP A 14 -1.51 -19.42 10.50
C ASP A 14 -1.25 -20.59 9.54
N LEU A 15 -2.12 -21.59 9.54
CA LEU A 15 -2.07 -22.70 8.62
C LEU A 15 -3.25 -22.65 7.64
N TRP A 16 -2.99 -22.17 6.42
CA TRP A 16 -4.01 -22.02 5.39
C TRP A 16 -4.19 -23.32 4.60
N LYS A 17 -5.44 -23.84 4.60
CA LYS A 17 -5.86 -25.02 3.81
C LYS A 17 -4.92 -26.22 3.99
N ARG A 18 -4.25 -26.37 5.14
CA ARG A 18 -3.24 -27.39 5.46
C ARG A 18 -2.05 -27.49 4.49
N ARG A 19 -1.76 -26.40 3.75
CA ARG A 19 -0.70 -26.37 2.73
C ARG A 19 0.25 -25.21 2.85
N LEU A 20 -0.21 -24.06 3.37
CA LEU A 20 0.59 -22.86 3.52
C LEU A 20 0.67 -22.51 5.01
N LEU A 21 1.88 -22.48 5.52
CA LEU A 21 2.17 -21.96 6.86
C LEU A 21 2.66 -20.52 6.71
N VAL A 22 1.96 -19.58 7.33
CA VAL A 22 2.33 -18.17 7.39
C VAL A 22 2.74 -17.87 8.82
N ALA A 23 3.96 -17.39 9.03
CA ALA A 23 4.42 -16.89 10.31
C ALA A 23 4.58 -15.36 10.22
N THR A 24 3.79 -14.63 10.99
CA THR A 24 3.85 -13.17 11.07
C THR A 24 4.56 -12.77 12.34
N LEU A 25 5.58 -11.92 12.21
CA LEU A 25 6.28 -11.30 13.33
C LEU A 25 5.92 -9.82 13.39
N GLU A 26 5.31 -9.42 14.48
CA GLU A 26 4.96 -8.02 14.75
C GLU A 26 5.72 -7.50 15.96
N THR A 27 6.05 -6.20 15.96
CA THR A 27 6.62 -5.52 17.12
C THR A 27 5.91 -4.20 17.39
N TYR A 28 5.79 -3.88 18.66
CA TYR A 28 5.20 -2.62 19.16
C TYR A 28 6.25 -1.76 19.86
N SER A 29 7.52 -1.99 19.56
CA SER A 29 8.65 -1.27 20.16
C SER A 29 9.42 -0.50 19.11
N ASP A 30 9.81 0.72 19.43
CA ASP A 30 10.70 1.57 18.64
C ASP A 30 12.21 1.28 18.87
N ALA A 31 12.53 0.31 19.73
CA ALA A 31 13.93 -0.05 20.07
C ALA A 31 14.78 -0.49 18.86
N TRP A 32 14.14 -0.76 17.71
CA TRP A 32 14.75 -1.17 16.46
C TRP A 32 15.08 -0.01 15.52
N LEU A 33 14.68 1.23 15.90
CA LEU A 33 14.80 2.44 15.11
C LEU A 33 15.86 3.37 15.69
N THR A 34 16.38 4.28 14.87
CA THR A 34 17.34 5.29 15.33
C THR A 34 16.67 6.45 16.07
N MET A 35 15.35 6.59 15.87
CA MET A 35 14.48 7.57 16.55
C MET A 35 13.40 6.85 17.34
N ASP A 36 13.01 7.39 18.49
CA ASP A 36 11.85 6.89 19.22
C ASP A 36 10.52 7.44 18.65
N THR A 37 9.39 6.94 19.13
CA THR A 37 8.05 7.38 18.69
C THR A 37 7.71 8.85 19.03
N ARG A 38 8.63 9.59 19.64
CA ARG A 38 8.55 11.04 19.93
C ARG A 38 9.63 11.81 19.17
N ASP A 39 10.17 11.25 18.12
CA ASP A 39 11.22 11.83 17.27
C ASP A 39 12.51 12.21 18.02
N ARG A 40 12.84 11.48 19.11
CA ARG A 40 14.07 11.67 19.85
C ARG A 40 15.13 10.65 19.42
N PRO A 41 16.37 11.07 19.13
CA PRO A 41 17.44 10.15 18.76
C PRO A 41 17.72 9.11 19.85
N GLN A 42 17.86 7.84 19.45
CA GLN A 42 18.21 6.72 20.34
C GLN A 42 19.25 5.76 19.71
N PRO A 43 20.37 6.27 19.22
CA PRO A 43 21.35 5.47 18.46
C PRO A 43 21.95 4.31 19.30
N GLU A 44 22.12 4.46 20.59
CA GLU A 44 22.63 3.41 21.47
C GLU A 44 21.62 2.26 21.62
N VAL A 45 20.34 2.58 21.78
CA VAL A 45 19.26 1.59 21.86
C VAL A 45 19.15 0.82 20.56
N HIS A 46 19.18 1.51 19.43
CA HIS A 46 19.18 0.91 18.10
C HIS A 46 20.41 -0.02 17.91
N ALA A 47 21.62 0.46 18.21
CA ALA A 47 22.85 -0.31 18.04
C ALA A 47 22.86 -1.62 18.85
N GLU A 48 22.24 -1.62 20.03
CA GLU A 48 22.15 -2.82 20.87
C GLU A 48 21.06 -3.79 20.41
N ASN A 49 19.97 -3.32 19.81
CA ASN A 49 18.78 -4.13 19.55
C ASN A 49 18.63 -4.55 18.07
N ALA A 50 18.95 -3.70 17.09
CA ALA A 50 18.79 -4.03 15.68
C ALA A 50 19.52 -5.33 15.27
N PRO A 51 20.77 -5.62 15.72
CA PRO A 51 21.45 -6.88 15.41
C PRO A 51 20.73 -8.11 15.99
N ARG A 52 20.05 -7.96 17.14
CA ARG A 52 19.32 -9.05 17.79
C ARG A 52 18.06 -9.41 17.00
N LEU A 53 17.37 -8.39 16.46
CA LEU A 53 16.24 -8.61 15.58
C LEU A 53 16.67 -9.29 14.28
N ALA A 54 17.74 -8.81 13.65
CA ALA A 54 18.29 -9.39 12.42
C ALA A 54 18.65 -10.88 12.61
N ALA A 55 19.34 -11.22 13.69
CA ALA A 55 19.68 -12.60 14.01
C ALA A 55 18.42 -13.46 14.28
N SER A 56 17.39 -12.90 14.89
CA SER A 56 16.12 -13.61 15.13
C SER A 56 15.40 -13.90 13.80
N LEU A 57 15.33 -12.93 12.90
CA LEU A 57 14.75 -13.10 11.56
C LEU A 57 15.52 -14.10 10.72
N GLU A 58 16.85 -14.10 10.78
CA GLU A 58 17.70 -15.09 10.11
C GLU A 58 17.43 -16.50 10.66
N GLY A 59 17.33 -16.65 11.98
CA GLY A 59 17.02 -17.93 12.61
C GLY A 59 15.63 -18.46 12.22
N ILE A 60 14.62 -17.60 12.19
CA ILE A 60 13.26 -17.95 11.73
C ILE A 60 13.29 -18.33 10.25
N SER A 61 13.99 -17.58 9.42
CA SER A 61 14.14 -17.85 7.98
C SER A 61 14.79 -19.21 7.72
N ALA A 62 15.85 -19.51 8.47
CA ALA A 62 16.54 -20.81 8.38
C ALA A 62 15.59 -21.96 8.79
N LEU A 63 14.78 -21.78 9.82
CA LEU A 63 13.82 -22.77 10.29
C LEU A 63 12.69 -23.00 9.27
N LEU A 64 12.20 -21.95 8.64
CA LEU A 64 11.09 -22.01 7.67
C LEU A 64 11.57 -22.29 6.24
N GLY A 65 12.87 -22.21 5.96
CA GLY A 65 13.43 -22.40 4.62
C GLY A 65 13.08 -21.28 3.63
N THR A 66 12.67 -20.11 4.13
CA THR A 66 12.26 -18.98 3.30
C THR A 66 12.68 -17.64 3.92
N ALA A 67 13.04 -16.67 3.07
CA ALA A 67 13.35 -15.32 3.52
C ALA A 67 12.09 -14.58 3.97
N PRO A 68 12.20 -13.63 4.93
CA PRO A 68 11.08 -12.80 5.32
C PRO A 68 10.59 -11.94 4.14
N THR A 69 9.28 -11.77 4.04
CA THR A 69 8.66 -10.75 3.21
C THR A 69 8.38 -9.54 4.11
N PRO A 70 8.99 -8.37 3.85
CA PRO A 70 8.67 -7.18 4.61
C PRO A 70 7.19 -6.83 4.48
N GLY A 71 6.57 -6.43 5.57
CA GLY A 71 5.24 -5.83 5.54
C GLY A 71 5.26 -4.40 4.98
N ASP A 72 4.09 -3.77 4.93
CA ASP A 72 3.97 -2.39 4.46
C ASP A 72 4.62 -1.41 5.45
N PRO A 73 5.28 -0.38 4.93
CA PRO A 73 5.79 0.70 5.76
C PRO A 73 4.65 1.51 6.37
N ASN A 74 4.95 2.13 7.48
CA ASN A 74 4.03 3.02 8.15
C ASN A 74 4.77 4.27 8.66
N ARG A 75 4.04 5.22 9.25
CA ARG A 75 4.64 6.46 9.78
C ARG A 75 5.68 6.25 10.87
N HIS A 76 5.76 5.05 11.43
CA HIS A 76 6.69 4.75 12.52
C HIS A 76 7.94 4.02 12.05
N ALA A 77 7.80 3.16 11.02
CA ALA A 77 8.91 2.33 10.55
C ALA A 77 8.72 1.86 9.12
N THR A 78 9.83 1.58 8.47
CA THR A 78 9.92 0.84 7.20
C THR A 78 10.40 -0.57 7.49
N PRO A 79 9.56 -1.62 7.35
CA PRO A 79 10.00 -3.01 7.47
C PRO A 79 11.01 -3.38 6.39
N THR A 80 12.02 -4.16 6.77
CA THR A 80 13.03 -4.71 5.86
C THR A 80 13.18 -6.22 6.09
N ARG A 81 13.95 -6.90 5.26
CA ARG A 81 14.25 -8.33 5.47
C ARG A 81 15.11 -8.59 6.72
N GLN A 82 15.77 -7.58 7.24
CA GLN A 82 16.67 -7.69 8.37
C GLN A 82 16.15 -7.00 9.64
N GLY A 83 14.98 -6.37 9.56
CA GLY A 83 14.41 -5.63 10.70
C GLY A 83 13.58 -4.43 10.27
N PHE A 84 13.89 -3.29 10.85
CA PHE A 84 13.20 -2.03 10.56
C PHE A 84 14.23 -0.91 10.31
N GLU A 85 13.87 -0.02 9.40
CA GLU A 85 14.51 1.27 9.19
C GLU A 85 13.56 2.37 9.66
N ASP A 86 14.10 3.57 9.90
CA ASP A 86 13.28 4.74 10.18
C ASP A 86 12.32 5.01 9.03
N PRO A 87 11.17 5.66 9.30
CA PRO A 87 10.18 5.94 8.27
C PRO A 87 10.81 6.69 7.09
N ARG A 88 10.53 6.25 5.89
CA ARG A 88 10.96 6.98 4.69
C ARG A 88 10.05 8.17 4.46
N THR A 89 10.67 9.33 4.26
CA THR A 89 9.96 10.53 3.83
C THR A 89 10.19 10.70 2.33
N GLU A 90 9.16 10.56 1.52
CA GLU A 90 9.21 10.86 0.08
C GLU A 90 8.89 12.34 -0.17
N GLY A 91 9.70 13.27 0.36
CA GLY A 91 9.47 14.71 0.21
C GLY A 91 8.22 15.26 0.93
N PHE A 92 7.35 14.40 1.41
CA PHE A 92 6.20 14.69 2.28
C PHE A 92 6.27 13.76 3.47
N ALA A 93 5.88 14.24 4.64
CA ALA A 93 5.75 13.38 5.82
C ALA A 93 4.80 12.21 5.52
N TYR A 94 5.22 11.02 5.89
CA TYR A 94 4.35 9.84 5.79
C TYR A 94 3.12 10.05 6.69
N ASP A 95 1.93 9.99 6.12
CA ASP A 95 0.68 10.25 6.81
C ASP A 95 -0.12 8.96 7.01
N ASP A 96 -0.48 8.68 8.26
CA ASP A 96 -1.33 7.54 8.66
C ASP A 96 -2.83 7.92 8.69
N SER A 97 -3.24 8.84 7.84
CA SER A 97 -4.64 9.28 7.73
C SER A 97 -5.62 8.14 7.37
N TRP A 98 -5.09 7.06 6.79
CA TRP A 98 -5.89 5.91 6.39
C TRP A 98 -6.39 5.06 7.54
N GLY A 99 -5.65 4.99 8.67
CA GLY A 99 -5.93 4.06 9.76
C GLY A 99 -5.80 2.57 9.35
N THR A 100 -5.26 2.31 8.17
CA THR A 100 -4.97 0.98 7.63
C THR A 100 -3.89 1.06 6.57
N PHE A 101 -3.03 0.04 6.50
CA PHE A 101 -1.95 -0.06 5.52
C PHE A 101 -2.23 -1.07 4.41
N GLU A 102 -3.31 -1.82 4.51
CA GLU A 102 -3.73 -2.75 3.48
C GLU A 102 -4.39 -2.01 2.31
N VAL A 103 -3.86 -2.18 1.09
CA VAL A 103 -4.36 -1.49 -0.11
C VAL A 103 -5.84 -1.78 -0.37
N PRO A 104 -6.32 -3.06 -0.32
CA PRO A 104 -7.74 -3.33 -0.50
C PRO A 104 -8.63 -2.65 0.54
N ALA A 105 -8.15 -2.53 1.80
CA ALA A 105 -8.89 -1.83 2.84
C ALA A 105 -8.97 -0.32 2.58
N ARG A 106 -7.91 0.29 2.03
CA ARG A 106 -7.89 1.70 1.63
C ARG A 106 -8.84 1.98 0.47
N SER A 107 -8.83 1.15 -0.55
CA SER A 107 -9.74 1.28 -1.69
C SER A 107 -11.20 1.19 -1.25
N ARG A 108 -11.54 0.24 -0.37
CA ARG A 108 -12.87 0.15 0.26
C ARG A 108 -13.21 1.38 1.09
N LEU A 109 -12.24 1.93 1.84
CA LEU A 109 -12.45 3.14 2.65
C LEU A 109 -12.80 4.35 1.78
N ILE A 110 -12.13 4.53 0.64
CA ILE A 110 -12.49 5.58 -0.32
C ILE A 110 -13.92 5.38 -0.80
N ARG A 111 -14.26 4.18 -1.28
CA ARG A 111 -15.60 3.87 -1.80
C ARG A 111 -16.70 4.10 -0.77
N SER A 112 -16.45 3.73 0.49
CA SER A 112 -17.44 3.90 1.57
C SER A 112 -17.80 5.36 1.85
N ARG A 113 -16.97 6.30 1.45
CA ARG A 113 -17.21 7.75 1.61
C ARG A 113 -17.78 8.43 0.37
N LEU A 114 -17.86 7.70 -0.75
CA LEU A 114 -18.50 8.21 -1.95
C LEU A 114 -20.04 8.11 -1.84
N PRO A 115 -20.77 8.99 -2.52
CA PRO A 115 -22.24 8.83 -2.63
C PRO A 115 -22.58 7.45 -3.21
N PRO A 116 -23.66 6.79 -2.75
CA PRO A 116 -24.12 5.55 -3.39
C PRO A 116 -24.40 5.76 -4.89
N SER A 117 -24.06 4.78 -5.71
CA SER A 117 -24.30 4.81 -7.16
C SER A 117 -24.43 3.39 -7.69
N ASP A 118 -25.30 3.21 -8.67
CA ASP A 118 -25.38 1.96 -9.46
C ASP A 118 -24.41 1.98 -10.66
N ASP A 119 -23.83 3.13 -10.96
CA ASP A 119 -22.84 3.31 -12.03
C ASP A 119 -21.43 3.01 -11.55
N GLU A 120 -21.13 1.75 -11.26
CA GLU A 120 -19.82 1.33 -10.79
C GLU A 120 -19.28 0.14 -11.56
N TYR A 121 -17.97 0.17 -11.86
CA TYR A 121 -17.25 -1.02 -12.28
C TYR A 121 -17.00 -1.92 -11.06
N PRO A 122 -17.00 -3.26 -11.22
CA PRO A 122 -16.46 -4.16 -10.21
C PRO A 122 -15.05 -3.74 -9.80
N ASP A 123 -14.73 -3.83 -8.51
CA ASP A 123 -13.46 -3.40 -7.91
C ASP A 123 -12.48 -4.54 -7.64
N THR A 124 -12.82 -5.73 -8.09
CA THR A 124 -11.99 -6.93 -7.98
C THR A 124 -11.99 -7.69 -9.29
N THR A 125 -10.87 -8.33 -9.60
CA THR A 125 -10.71 -9.18 -10.78
C THR A 125 -9.59 -10.19 -10.58
N ASP A 126 -9.77 -11.38 -11.14
CA ASP A 126 -8.71 -12.40 -11.25
C ASP A 126 -7.96 -12.31 -12.60
N GLN A 127 -8.33 -11.33 -13.43
CA GLN A 127 -7.76 -11.13 -14.75
C GLN A 127 -6.55 -10.16 -14.70
N PRO A 128 -5.65 -10.21 -15.69
CA PRO A 128 -4.60 -9.21 -15.82
C PRO A 128 -5.19 -7.80 -15.96
N VAL A 129 -4.48 -6.80 -15.41
CA VAL A 129 -4.94 -5.41 -15.45
C VAL A 129 -3.98 -4.53 -16.23
N ARG A 130 -4.53 -3.50 -16.88
CA ARG A 130 -3.77 -2.35 -17.40
C ARG A 130 -3.91 -1.19 -16.43
N TYR A 131 -2.83 -0.46 -16.21
CA TYR A 131 -2.82 0.65 -15.28
C TYR A 131 -1.94 1.81 -15.71
N VAL A 132 -2.20 2.98 -15.18
CA VAL A 132 -1.34 4.16 -15.28
C VAL A 132 -1.07 4.71 -13.89
N THR A 133 0.13 5.26 -13.72
CA THR A 133 0.48 5.98 -12.50
C THR A 133 -0.21 7.33 -12.48
N ILE A 134 -0.89 7.65 -11.40
CA ILE A 134 -1.45 8.98 -11.14
C ILE A 134 -0.52 9.73 -10.23
N GLY A 135 -0.10 10.91 -10.66
CA GLY A 135 0.87 11.73 -9.92
C GLY A 135 0.52 13.21 -9.91
N ARG A 136 1.08 13.92 -8.94
CA ARG A 136 0.97 15.38 -8.77
C ARG A 136 2.25 15.94 -8.14
N GLY A 137 2.89 16.91 -8.81
CA GLY A 137 4.08 17.58 -8.27
C GLY A 137 5.26 16.65 -7.97
N GLY A 138 5.43 15.57 -8.74
CA GLY A 138 6.47 14.55 -8.53
C GLY A 138 6.14 13.47 -7.52
N GLN A 139 4.98 13.55 -6.86
CA GLN A 139 4.48 12.51 -5.95
C GLN A 139 3.54 11.56 -6.67
N THR A 140 3.73 10.25 -6.51
CA THR A 140 2.76 9.24 -6.93
C THR A 140 1.61 9.18 -5.92
N LEU A 141 0.38 9.35 -6.41
CA LEU A 141 -0.84 9.30 -5.60
C LEU A 141 -1.49 7.91 -5.61
N GLY A 142 -1.29 7.15 -6.67
CA GLY A 142 -1.85 5.82 -6.83
C GLY A 142 -1.86 5.36 -8.28
N TYR A 143 -2.64 4.32 -8.55
CA TYR A 143 -2.73 3.69 -9.87
C TYR A 143 -4.18 3.57 -10.31
N LEU A 144 -4.50 4.15 -11.45
CA LEU A 144 -5.79 3.96 -12.11
C LEU A 144 -5.68 2.72 -12.99
N TRP A 145 -6.61 1.77 -12.85
CA TRP A 145 -6.52 0.48 -13.52
C TRP A 145 -7.84 0.02 -14.13
N ALA A 146 -7.75 -0.87 -15.11
CA ALA A 146 -8.85 -1.59 -15.73
C ALA A 146 -8.43 -3.02 -16.08
N SER A 147 -9.36 -3.95 -15.91
CA SER A 147 -9.17 -5.36 -16.29
C SER A 147 -9.08 -5.54 -17.80
N THR A 148 -8.34 -6.56 -18.23
CA THR A 148 -8.23 -6.95 -19.63
C THR A 148 -9.16 -8.10 -20.02
N GLY A 149 -9.81 -8.74 -19.05
CA GLY A 149 -10.63 -9.94 -19.26
C GLY A 149 -12.08 -9.81 -18.80
N ASP A 150 -12.39 -8.77 -18.02
CA ASP A 150 -13.75 -8.46 -17.55
C ASP A 150 -13.96 -6.95 -17.42
N GLU A 151 -15.12 -6.53 -16.90
CA GLU A 151 -15.50 -5.10 -16.81
C GLU A 151 -15.04 -4.44 -15.50
N ALA A 152 -14.04 -4.99 -14.82
CA ALA A 152 -13.54 -4.41 -13.56
C ALA A 152 -12.62 -3.21 -13.83
N ALA A 153 -12.74 -2.18 -12.99
CA ALA A 153 -11.85 -1.01 -12.99
C ALA A 153 -11.86 -0.32 -11.63
N GLY A 154 -10.75 0.35 -11.30
CA GLY A 154 -10.62 0.99 -10.01
C GLY A 154 -9.40 1.89 -9.88
N PHE A 155 -9.15 2.30 -8.65
CA PHE A 155 -8.01 3.09 -8.25
C PHE A 155 -7.36 2.49 -7.00
N GLU A 156 -6.07 2.18 -7.10
CA GLU A 156 -5.28 1.70 -5.96
C GLU A 156 -4.48 2.86 -5.37
N PRO A 157 -4.86 3.36 -4.19
CA PRO A 157 -4.19 4.51 -3.59
C PRO A 157 -2.82 4.12 -3.04
N ARG A 158 -1.81 4.97 -3.25
CA ARG A 158 -0.48 4.75 -2.69
C ARG A 158 -0.47 5.09 -1.21
N THR A 159 0.00 4.17 -0.36
CA THR A 159 0.06 4.33 1.10
C THR A 159 0.84 5.59 1.51
N ALA A 160 2.03 5.77 0.94
CA ALA A 160 2.93 6.87 1.29
C ALA A 160 2.40 8.28 0.93
N ALA A 161 1.33 8.37 0.13
CA ALA A 161 0.74 9.65 -0.24
C ALA A 161 -0.41 10.11 0.67
N GLY A 162 -0.78 9.29 1.67
CA GLY A 162 -1.72 9.66 2.73
C GLY A 162 -3.01 10.29 2.24
N GLU A 163 -3.39 11.43 2.81
CA GLU A 163 -4.62 12.16 2.47
C GLU A 163 -4.70 12.56 0.99
N ALA A 164 -3.57 12.91 0.38
CA ALA A 164 -3.55 13.27 -1.04
C ALA A 164 -3.96 12.09 -1.95
N ALA A 165 -3.56 10.86 -1.59
CA ALA A 165 -4.02 9.66 -2.30
C ALA A 165 -5.50 9.38 -2.07
N PHE A 166 -6.02 9.68 -0.88
CA PHE A 166 -7.44 9.55 -0.57
C PHE A 166 -8.28 10.48 -1.44
N GLU A 167 -7.94 11.78 -1.47
CA GLU A 167 -8.64 12.78 -2.27
C GLU A 167 -8.56 12.47 -3.78
N ALA A 168 -7.38 12.06 -4.25
CA ALA A 168 -7.20 11.64 -5.63
C ALA A 168 -8.06 10.43 -5.96
N GLY A 169 -8.02 9.38 -5.14
CA GLY A 169 -8.82 8.18 -5.33
C GLY A 169 -10.32 8.45 -5.40
N ALA A 170 -10.83 9.30 -4.51
CA ALA A 170 -12.23 9.72 -4.53
C ALA A 170 -12.61 10.41 -5.86
N ALA A 171 -11.75 11.33 -6.34
CA ALA A 171 -12.01 12.03 -7.59
C ALA A 171 -11.93 11.09 -8.81
N TRP A 172 -10.95 10.18 -8.87
CA TRP A 172 -10.80 9.24 -9.97
C TRP A 172 -11.88 8.18 -9.99
N LEU A 173 -12.34 7.68 -8.84
CA LEU A 173 -13.48 6.76 -8.78
C LEU A 173 -14.79 7.42 -9.23
N LEU A 174 -15.06 8.67 -8.84
CA LEU A 174 -16.20 9.43 -9.37
C LEU A 174 -16.08 9.63 -10.88
N HIS A 175 -14.87 9.78 -11.39
CA HIS A 175 -14.63 9.93 -12.82
C HIS A 175 -14.87 8.62 -13.58
N LEU A 176 -14.47 7.47 -13.02
CA LEU A 176 -14.81 6.14 -13.57
C LEU A 176 -16.33 5.90 -13.57
N ARG A 177 -17.07 6.32 -12.53
CA ARG A 177 -18.54 6.28 -12.52
C ARG A 177 -19.14 7.07 -13.68
N ALA A 178 -18.59 8.26 -13.95
CA ALA A 178 -19.02 9.06 -15.10
C ALA A 178 -18.72 8.39 -16.46
N ALA A 179 -17.69 7.58 -16.55
CA ALA A 179 -17.39 6.76 -17.73
C ALA A 179 -18.37 5.59 -17.83
N HIS A 180 -18.68 4.90 -16.74
CA HIS A 180 -19.65 3.82 -16.66
C HIS A 180 -21.07 4.29 -17.08
N ALA A 181 -21.52 5.41 -16.54
CA ALA A 181 -22.79 6.03 -16.91
C ALA A 181 -22.90 6.41 -18.41
N ARG A 182 -21.77 6.50 -19.10
CA ARG A 182 -21.70 6.67 -20.58
C ARG A 182 -21.71 5.36 -21.34
N GLY A 183 -21.75 4.23 -20.66
CA GLY A 183 -21.72 2.89 -21.26
C GLY A 183 -20.34 2.49 -21.78
N LEU A 184 -19.25 3.08 -21.27
CA LEU A 184 -17.90 2.68 -21.64
C LEU A 184 -17.54 1.37 -20.93
N GLY A 185 -16.91 0.43 -21.64
CA GLY A 185 -16.27 -0.72 -21.05
C GLY A 185 -15.03 -0.30 -20.24
N SER A 186 -14.55 -1.16 -19.34
CA SER A 186 -13.48 -0.83 -18.38
C SER A 186 -12.21 -0.29 -19.04
N LEU A 187 -11.73 -0.92 -20.12
CA LEU A 187 -10.54 -0.47 -20.85
C LEU A 187 -10.75 0.87 -21.58
N ASP A 188 -11.91 1.08 -22.16
CA ASP A 188 -12.26 2.34 -22.82
C ASP A 188 -12.41 3.46 -21.79
N ALA A 189 -12.95 3.15 -20.61
CA ALA A 189 -13.02 4.06 -19.47
C ALA A 189 -11.63 4.48 -19.00
N LEU A 190 -10.65 3.56 -18.92
CA LEU A 190 -9.28 3.90 -18.58
C LEU A 190 -8.68 4.88 -19.60
N VAL A 191 -8.83 4.60 -20.89
CA VAL A 191 -8.33 5.48 -21.96
C VAL A 191 -9.01 6.85 -21.92
N TRP A 192 -10.34 6.86 -21.78
CA TRP A 192 -11.11 8.11 -21.67
C TRP A 192 -10.70 8.92 -20.45
N ALA A 193 -10.50 8.29 -19.30
CA ALA A 193 -10.12 8.95 -18.07
C ALA A 193 -8.73 9.60 -18.16
N ILE A 194 -7.76 8.94 -18.80
CA ILE A 194 -6.42 9.50 -19.04
C ILE A 194 -6.51 10.77 -19.90
N GLN A 195 -7.37 10.76 -20.93
CA GLN A 195 -7.54 11.88 -21.85
C GLN A 195 -8.35 13.04 -21.26
N ASN A 196 -9.19 12.75 -20.29
CA ASN A 196 -10.10 13.70 -19.66
C ASN A 196 -9.92 13.66 -18.14
N PRO A 197 -8.75 14.04 -17.58
CA PRO A 197 -8.51 13.92 -16.15
C PRO A 197 -9.54 14.74 -15.35
N PRO A 198 -9.85 14.33 -14.11
CA PRO A 198 -10.68 15.11 -13.23
C PRO A 198 -9.99 16.44 -12.87
N ARG A 199 -10.41 17.11 -11.82
CA ARG A 199 -9.79 18.39 -11.40
C ARG A 199 -8.28 18.21 -11.14
N GLN A 200 -7.54 19.32 -11.28
CA GLN A 200 -6.07 19.35 -11.19
C GLN A 200 -5.53 18.80 -9.85
N GLU A 201 -6.28 18.99 -8.77
CA GLU A 201 -5.91 18.50 -7.42
C GLU A 201 -5.87 16.97 -7.33
N ALA A 202 -6.61 16.27 -8.17
CA ALA A 202 -6.60 14.81 -8.22
C ALA A 202 -5.36 14.21 -8.92
N GLY A 203 -4.47 15.07 -9.44
CA GLY A 203 -3.33 14.64 -10.23
C GLY A 203 -3.72 14.23 -11.66
N SER A 204 -2.74 13.76 -12.41
CA SER A 204 -2.92 13.30 -13.79
C SER A 204 -2.08 12.06 -14.06
N ALA A 205 -2.35 11.37 -15.14
CA ALA A 205 -1.51 10.26 -15.60
C ALA A 205 -0.08 10.76 -15.88
N VAL A 206 0.90 10.12 -15.28
CA VAL A 206 2.32 10.43 -15.48
C VAL A 206 2.75 9.99 -16.89
N GLU A 207 2.24 8.86 -17.33
CA GLU A 207 2.45 8.30 -18.67
C GLU A 207 1.13 8.17 -19.43
N GLN A 208 1.21 8.32 -20.77
CA GLN A 208 0.04 8.18 -21.66
C GLN A 208 -0.24 6.73 -22.05
N LYS A 209 0.76 5.87 -21.96
CA LYS A 209 0.63 4.45 -22.34
C LYS A 209 0.48 3.61 -21.07
N PRO A 210 -0.63 2.86 -20.96
CA PRO A 210 -0.81 1.99 -19.81
C PRO A 210 0.25 0.87 -19.73
N HIS A 211 0.68 0.58 -18.50
CA HIS A 211 1.44 -0.60 -18.15
C HIS A 211 0.51 -1.80 -17.96
N GLN A 212 1.07 -2.98 -17.78
CA GLN A 212 0.32 -4.20 -17.50
C GLN A 212 0.85 -4.86 -16.23
N ALA A 213 -0.07 -5.30 -15.37
CA ALA A 213 0.21 -6.17 -14.23
C ALA A 213 -0.51 -7.53 -14.45
N PRO A 214 0.12 -8.64 -14.05
CA PRO A 214 -0.44 -9.98 -14.24
C PRO A 214 -1.70 -10.23 -13.42
N THR A 215 -1.83 -9.56 -12.28
CA THR A 215 -2.98 -9.63 -11.38
C THR A 215 -3.21 -8.28 -10.71
N LEU A 216 -4.38 -8.08 -10.11
CA LEU A 216 -4.66 -6.92 -9.28
C LEU A 216 -3.76 -6.92 -8.03
N ASP A 217 -3.52 -8.07 -7.40
CA ASP A 217 -2.62 -8.20 -6.25
C ASP A 217 -1.20 -7.70 -6.55
N ALA A 218 -0.69 -7.98 -7.78
CA ALA A 218 0.61 -7.48 -8.20
C ALA A 218 0.65 -5.94 -8.33
N LEU A 219 -0.47 -5.32 -8.70
CA LEU A 219 -0.63 -3.87 -8.72
C LEU A 219 -0.75 -3.30 -7.29
N GLU A 220 -1.48 -3.97 -6.42
CA GLU A 220 -1.61 -3.61 -5.00
C GLU A 220 -0.26 -3.64 -4.29
N GLU A 221 0.61 -4.61 -4.64
CA GLU A 221 1.98 -4.64 -4.15
C GLU A 221 2.79 -3.40 -4.53
N LEU A 222 2.61 -2.85 -5.73
CA LEU A 222 3.24 -1.60 -6.14
C LEU A 222 2.67 -0.40 -5.37
N SER A 223 1.40 -0.44 -5.02
CA SER A 223 0.70 0.62 -4.29
C SER A 223 1.08 0.66 -2.81
N GLY A 224 1.36 -0.48 -2.21
CA GLY A 224 1.81 -0.61 -0.81
C GLY A 224 3.32 -0.50 -0.63
N ARG A 225 4.10 -0.71 -1.71
CA ARG A 225 5.57 -0.62 -1.72
C ARG A 225 6.05 0.66 -2.39
N TYR A 226 7.32 0.99 -2.17
CA TYR A 226 8.01 2.21 -2.71
C TYR A 226 8.24 2.16 -4.20
#